data_f216b6555cbd23f01c072925769725e8
#
_entry.id   f216b6555cbd23f01c072925769725e8
#
_cell.length_a   1.000
_cell.length_b   1.000
_cell.length_c   1.000
_cell.angle_alpha   90.00
_cell.angle_beta   90.00
_cell.angle_gamma   90.00
#
_symmetry.space_group_name_H-M   'P 1'
#
loop_
_entity.id
_entity.type
_entity.pdbx_description
1 polymer ?
#
loop_
_entity_poly.entity_id
_entity_poly.type
_entity_poly.pdbx_seq_one_letter_code
_entity_poly.pdbx_strand_id
1 'polypeptide(L)'
;MIAVCAAKFVGYVCKKMGRQGVTWAGKVAIKICPDILEQLSSQVRKAIFVTCGTNGKTTTNNMLCAALEAEGQKVICNHTGSNMLNGVVAAFVLASKWNGKIDADYACIEADEASTRHIFPRIKPDYMLLTNLFRDQLDRYGEIDITMNILEEMMRKVPKMQIIVNGDDALSAYLAMDSGNSYVTYGISKPVIKSAANEIREGRFCKCCGEKLEYRFYHYSQLGDYYCPKCGFARPKLNFDAEDVKVGDQLSFNVEGKHIVANYKGFYNVYNILAAYAGVRTAGFDGTHFEDMLSKF
;
A
#
# COMPACT_ATOMS: atom_id res chain seq x y z
N MET A 1 17.97 22.66 -7.14
CA MET A 1 17.55 23.85 -6.38
C MET A 1 16.48 24.66 -7.10
N ILE A 2 16.69 25.15 -8.34
CA ILE A 2 15.69 25.95 -9.09
C ILE A 2 14.35 25.24 -9.23
N ALA A 3 14.34 23.95 -9.57
CA ALA A 3 13.11 23.16 -9.70
C ALA A 3 12.28 23.10 -8.40
N VAL A 4 12.97 22.94 -7.26
CA VAL A 4 12.32 22.92 -5.94
C VAL A 4 11.70 24.29 -5.62
N CYS A 5 12.44 25.38 -5.83
CA CYS A 5 11.95 26.72 -5.56
C CYS A 5 10.72 27.07 -6.43
N ALA A 6 10.81 26.80 -7.74
CA ALA A 6 9.72 27.05 -8.68
C ALA A 6 8.46 26.23 -8.32
N ALA A 7 8.64 24.93 -8.03
CA ALA A 7 7.54 24.06 -7.67
C ALA A 7 6.86 24.46 -6.33
N LYS A 8 7.64 24.81 -5.31
CA LYS A 8 7.11 25.31 -4.04
C LYS A 8 6.35 26.62 -4.22
N PHE A 9 6.87 27.53 -5.05
CA PHE A 9 6.19 28.78 -5.37
C PHE A 9 4.84 28.53 -6.05
N VAL A 10 4.81 27.66 -7.07
CA VAL A 10 3.57 27.27 -7.76
C VAL A 10 2.58 26.62 -6.79
N GLY A 11 3.04 25.70 -5.94
CA GLY A 11 2.20 25.09 -4.91
C GLY A 11 1.58 26.13 -3.96
N TYR A 12 2.36 27.10 -3.53
CA TYR A 12 1.89 28.21 -2.67
C TYR A 12 0.83 29.08 -3.38
N VAL A 13 1.06 29.47 -4.63
CA VAL A 13 0.12 30.28 -5.42
C VAL A 13 -1.20 29.51 -5.64
N CYS A 14 -1.13 28.23 -6.04
CA CYS A 14 -2.32 27.40 -6.23
C CYS A 14 -3.13 27.27 -4.94
N LYS A 15 -2.47 27.07 -3.79
CA LYS A 15 -3.14 26.99 -2.49
C LYS A 15 -3.87 28.30 -2.15
N LYS A 16 -3.26 29.47 -2.41
CA LYS A 16 -3.90 30.78 -2.25
C LYS A 16 -5.12 30.99 -3.16
N MET A 17 -5.12 30.37 -4.34
CA MET A 17 -6.23 30.42 -5.29
C MET A 17 -7.34 29.39 -5.00
N GLY A 18 -7.30 28.67 -3.86
CA GLY A 18 -8.28 27.65 -3.49
C GLY A 18 -8.22 26.38 -4.36
N ARG A 19 -7.14 26.19 -5.13
CA ARG A 19 -6.95 25.02 -6.01
C ARG A 19 -6.04 23.99 -5.34
N GLN A 20 -6.28 22.71 -5.59
CA GLN A 20 -5.35 21.64 -5.20
C GLN A 20 -4.06 21.77 -6.01
N GLY A 21 -3.09 22.53 -5.50
CA GLY A 21 -1.84 22.86 -6.18
C GLY A 21 -0.78 21.76 -6.18
N VAL A 22 -1.03 20.66 -5.48
CA VAL A 22 -0.06 19.59 -5.28
C VAL A 22 0.42 19.02 -6.61
N THR A 23 -0.49 18.61 -7.48
CA THR A 23 -0.16 18.01 -8.79
C THR A 23 0.59 18.99 -9.71
N TRP A 24 0.28 20.28 -9.66
CA TRP A 24 0.95 21.31 -10.45
C TRP A 24 2.39 21.53 -9.99
N ALA A 25 2.65 21.51 -8.68
CA ALA A 25 4.00 21.61 -8.13
C ALA A 25 4.90 20.49 -8.67
N GLY A 26 4.40 19.24 -8.65
CA GLY A 26 5.13 18.11 -9.20
C GLY A 26 5.39 18.22 -10.71
N LYS A 27 4.36 18.64 -11.47
CA LYS A 27 4.49 18.83 -12.93
C LYS A 27 5.55 19.88 -13.28
N VAL A 28 5.59 21.00 -12.57
CA VAL A 28 6.61 22.05 -12.76
C VAL A 28 8.00 21.53 -12.39
N ALA A 29 8.12 20.80 -11.26
CA ALA A 29 9.39 20.23 -10.84
C ALA A 29 9.98 19.29 -11.89
N ILE A 30 9.20 18.35 -12.41
CA ILE A 30 9.63 17.39 -13.45
C ILE A 30 10.02 18.12 -14.75
N LYS A 31 9.25 19.14 -15.14
CA LYS A 31 9.53 19.89 -16.36
C LYS A 31 10.89 20.61 -16.30
N ILE A 32 11.28 21.11 -15.13
CA ILE A 32 12.55 21.81 -14.92
C ILE A 32 13.70 20.82 -14.69
N CYS A 33 13.42 19.73 -13.94
CA CYS A 33 14.41 18.70 -13.60
C CYS A 33 13.75 17.33 -13.70
N PRO A 34 13.89 16.60 -14.83
CA PRO A 34 13.25 15.29 -15.03
C PRO A 34 13.62 14.24 -13.97
N ASP A 35 14.82 14.30 -13.41
CA ASP A 35 15.36 13.36 -12.43
C ASP A 35 15.16 13.84 -10.98
N ILE A 36 14.32 14.86 -10.77
CA ILE A 36 14.11 15.47 -9.44
C ILE A 36 13.65 14.45 -8.40
N LEU A 37 12.82 13.48 -8.79
CA LEU A 37 12.31 12.44 -7.88
C LEU A 37 13.44 11.53 -7.41
N GLU A 38 14.32 11.09 -8.30
CA GLU A 38 15.48 10.28 -7.97
C GLU A 38 16.45 11.03 -7.05
N GLN A 39 16.73 12.31 -7.36
CA GLN A 39 17.60 13.16 -6.56
C GLN A 39 17.07 13.40 -5.14
N LEU A 40 15.75 13.53 -4.97
CA LEU A 40 15.15 13.76 -3.67
C LEU A 40 14.96 12.45 -2.89
N SER A 41 14.46 11.40 -3.53
CA SER A 41 14.19 10.12 -2.88
C SER A 41 15.46 9.42 -2.38
N SER A 42 16.58 9.57 -3.09
CA SER A 42 17.88 9.03 -2.67
C SER A 42 18.42 9.62 -1.35
N GLN A 43 17.82 10.70 -0.85
CA GLN A 43 18.18 11.32 0.42
C GLN A 43 17.38 10.76 1.61
N VAL A 44 16.38 9.90 1.39
CA VAL A 44 15.67 9.18 2.47
C VAL A 44 16.67 8.24 3.14
N ARG A 45 16.76 8.32 4.48
CA ARG A 45 17.86 7.69 5.21
C ARG A 45 17.71 6.18 5.42
N LYS A 46 16.48 5.69 5.63
CA LYS A 46 16.23 4.30 6.03
C LYS A 46 15.54 3.51 4.94
N ALA A 47 14.29 3.85 4.61
CA ALA A 47 13.54 3.10 3.61
C ALA A 47 12.38 3.88 2.98
N ILE A 48 11.96 3.42 1.80
CA ILE A 48 10.80 3.90 1.08
C ILE A 48 9.77 2.78 0.97
N PHE A 49 8.57 3.02 1.49
CA PHE A 49 7.40 2.19 1.32
C PHE A 49 6.56 2.71 0.16
N VAL A 50 6.08 1.80 -0.68
CA VAL A 50 5.06 2.11 -1.68
C VAL A 50 3.83 1.27 -1.42
N THR A 51 2.68 1.92 -1.25
CA THR A 51 1.37 1.26 -1.06
C THR A 51 0.61 1.26 -2.38
N CYS A 52 0.29 0.06 -2.87
CA CYS A 52 -0.50 -0.20 -4.08
C CYS A 52 -1.71 -1.10 -3.78
N GLY A 53 -2.61 -1.22 -4.74
CA GLY A 53 -3.79 -2.08 -4.67
C GLY A 53 -5.09 -1.31 -4.93
N THR A 54 -6.17 -1.99 -5.24
CA THR A 54 -7.41 -1.34 -5.67
C THR A 54 -8.05 -0.52 -4.56
N ASN A 55 -8.21 -1.10 -3.36
CA ASN A 55 -8.90 -0.48 -2.25
C ASN A 55 -8.00 -0.35 -1.01
N GLY A 56 -8.26 0.69 -0.20
CA GLY A 56 -7.60 0.88 1.09
C GLY A 56 -6.23 1.56 1.03
N LYS A 57 -5.68 1.86 -0.15
CA LYS A 57 -4.35 2.49 -0.34
C LYS A 57 -4.13 3.70 0.56
N THR A 58 -4.97 4.71 0.43
CA THR A 58 -4.81 5.99 1.15
C THR A 58 -4.88 5.80 2.66
N THR A 59 -5.86 5.03 3.13
CA THR A 59 -6.04 4.75 4.56
C THR A 59 -4.82 4.01 5.11
N THR A 60 -4.40 2.93 4.45
CA THR A 60 -3.24 2.13 4.87
C THR A 60 -1.95 2.93 4.84
N ASN A 61 -1.71 3.69 3.76
CA ASN A 61 -0.51 4.53 3.63
C ASN A 61 -0.43 5.59 4.73
N ASN A 62 -1.55 6.26 5.03
CA ASN A 62 -1.60 7.27 6.07
C ASN A 62 -1.45 6.66 7.48
N MET A 63 -2.05 5.48 7.74
CA MET A 63 -1.84 4.75 8.99
C MET A 63 -0.39 4.32 9.16
N LEU A 64 0.26 3.80 8.12
CA LEU A 64 1.68 3.42 8.16
C LEU A 64 2.56 4.65 8.44
N CYS A 65 2.28 5.78 7.77
CA CYS A 65 2.99 7.03 8.02
C CYS A 65 2.87 7.46 9.48
N ALA A 66 1.63 7.56 10.01
CA ALA A 66 1.38 7.95 11.39
C ALA A 66 2.02 6.98 12.41
N ALA A 67 2.04 5.69 12.08
CA ALA A 67 2.65 4.69 12.95
C ALA A 67 4.18 4.83 13.00
N LEU A 68 4.84 5.07 11.86
CA LEU A 68 6.28 5.34 11.84
C LEU A 68 6.61 6.68 12.53
N GLU A 69 5.75 7.69 12.42
CA GLU A 69 5.90 8.95 13.16
C GLU A 69 5.77 8.74 14.67
N ALA A 70 4.84 7.88 15.12
CA ALA A 70 4.70 7.50 16.52
C ALA A 70 5.94 6.77 17.07
N GLU A 71 6.68 6.06 16.21
CA GLU A 71 7.99 5.48 16.51
C GLU A 71 9.14 6.53 16.45
N GLY A 72 8.81 7.83 16.42
CA GLY A 72 9.79 8.94 16.44
C GLY A 72 10.51 9.16 15.12
N GLN A 73 10.01 8.62 14.00
CA GLN A 73 10.64 8.75 12.69
C GLN A 73 10.13 9.99 11.94
N LYS A 74 10.98 10.59 11.11
CA LYS A 74 10.58 11.63 10.18
C LYS A 74 10.11 10.98 8.87
N VAL A 75 8.85 11.21 8.50
CA VAL A 75 8.23 10.51 7.36
C VAL A 75 7.77 11.49 6.28
N ILE A 76 8.03 11.18 5.02
CA ILE A 76 7.41 11.85 3.88
C ILE A 76 6.19 11.05 3.47
N CYS A 77 5.05 11.73 3.27
CA CYS A 77 3.83 11.07 2.84
C CYS A 77 3.04 11.92 1.84
N ASN A 78 2.40 11.27 0.86
CA ASN A 78 1.45 11.92 -0.05
C ASN A 78 0.01 11.79 0.47
N HIS A 79 -0.26 12.33 1.67
CA HIS A 79 -1.53 12.19 2.42
C HIS A 79 -2.82 12.42 1.63
N THR A 80 -2.77 13.20 0.55
CA THR A 80 -3.96 13.58 -0.24
C THR A 80 -4.35 12.55 -1.30
N GLY A 81 -3.71 11.36 -1.32
CA GLY A 81 -3.97 10.34 -2.32
C GLY A 81 -3.58 10.73 -3.74
N SER A 82 -2.68 11.69 -3.90
CA SER A 82 -2.09 12.06 -5.20
C SER A 82 -1.08 10.98 -5.62
N ASN A 83 -1.60 9.85 -6.11
CA ASN A 83 -0.89 8.58 -6.32
C ASN A 83 -0.24 8.41 -7.71
N MET A 84 -0.36 9.41 -8.59
CA MET A 84 0.34 9.46 -9.86
C MET A 84 1.72 10.13 -9.71
N LEU A 85 2.61 9.94 -10.70
CA LEU A 85 3.98 10.47 -10.68
C LEU A 85 4.10 11.94 -10.22
N ASN A 86 3.24 12.82 -10.76
CA ASN A 86 3.29 14.24 -10.38
C ASN A 86 2.97 14.48 -8.89
N GLY A 87 2.05 13.69 -8.32
CA GLY A 87 1.70 13.77 -6.90
C GLY A 87 2.83 13.26 -6.01
N VAL A 88 3.45 12.16 -6.40
CA VAL A 88 4.62 11.60 -5.68
C VAL A 88 5.79 12.59 -5.70
N VAL A 89 6.11 13.17 -6.86
CA VAL A 89 7.16 14.22 -6.96
C VAL A 89 6.83 15.40 -6.07
N ALA A 90 5.57 15.84 -6.05
CA ALA A 90 5.16 16.95 -5.22
C ALA A 90 5.33 16.66 -3.72
N ALA A 91 5.05 15.44 -3.26
CA ALA A 91 5.28 15.05 -1.86
C ALA A 91 6.75 15.24 -1.46
N PHE A 92 7.69 14.75 -2.26
CA PHE A 92 9.12 14.93 -2.00
C PHE A 92 9.56 16.39 -2.10
N VAL A 93 9.11 17.13 -3.11
CA VAL A 93 9.43 18.55 -3.28
C VAL A 93 8.91 19.38 -2.10
N LEU A 94 7.68 19.16 -1.66
CA LEU A 94 7.10 19.92 -0.55
C LEU A 94 7.77 19.58 0.80
N ALA A 95 8.17 18.35 1.01
CA ALA A 95 8.91 17.90 2.19
C ALA A 95 10.37 18.38 2.19
N SER A 96 10.98 18.66 1.04
CA SER A 96 12.36 19.14 0.98
C SER A 96 12.50 20.57 1.54
N LYS A 97 13.70 20.93 1.99
CA LYS A 97 14.08 22.32 2.27
C LYS A 97 14.18 23.11 0.95
N TRP A 98 14.22 24.44 0.99
CA TRP A 98 14.36 25.29 -0.20
C TRP A 98 15.64 25.03 -1.00
N ASN A 99 16.67 24.53 -0.34
CA ASN A 99 17.94 24.11 -0.98
C ASN A 99 17.88 22.69 -1.56
N GLY A 100 16.73 22.01 -1.55
CA GLY A 100 16.53 20.65 -2.05
C GLY A 100 16.99 19.55 -1.10
N LYS A 101 17.37 19.85 0.15
CA LYS A 101 17.73 18.83 1.12
C LYS A 101 16.48 18.19 1.73
N ILE A 102 16.47 16.87 1.81
CA ILE A 102 15.46 16.05 2.52
C ILE A 102 15.99 15.74 3.93
N ASP A 103 15.10 15.88 4.92
CA ASP A 103 15.35 15.44 6.29
C ASP A 103 14.26 14.47 6.71
N ALA A 104 14.33 13.24 6.19
CA ALA A 104 13.40 12.18 6.47
C ALA A 104 14.10 10.83 6.64
N ASP A 105 13.57 10.01 7.54
CA ASP A 105 14.00 8.64 7.78
C ASP A 105 13.31 7.68 6.83
N TYR A 106 12.01 7.87 6.62
CA TYR A 106 11.16 7.07 5.76
C TYR A 106 10.38 7.92 4.76
N ALA A 107 9.91 7.26 3.71
CA ALA A 107 8.85 7.78 2.85
C ALA A 107 7.75 6.73 2.70
N CYS A 108 6.50 7.11 2.93
CA CYS A 108 5.30 6.30 2.71
C CYS A 108 4.54 6.89 1.53
N ILE A 109 4.58 6.20 0.40
CA ILE A 109 4.07 6.70 -0.87
C ILE A 109 2.93 5.82 -1.35
N GLU A 110 1.74 6.39 -1.43
CA GLU A 110 0.65 5.78 -2.19
C GLU A 110 0.94 5.92 -3.69
N ALA A 111 0.87 4.83 -4.43
CA ALA A 111 1.03 4.81 -5.88
C ALA A 111 -0.13 4.07 -6.56
N ASP A 112 -0.63 4.67 -7.63
CA ASP A 112 -1.50 4.00 -8.59
C ASP A 112 -0.73 2.90 -9.32
N GLU A 113 -1.34 1.76 -9.55
CA GLU A 113 -0.70 0.56 -10.08
C GLU A 113 -0.06 0.82 -11.46
N ALA A 114 -0.77 1.51 -12.35
CA ALA A 114 -0.24 1.85 -13.67
C ALA A 114 0.90 2.87 -13.59
N SER A 115 0.87 3.76 -12.59
CA SER A 115 1.89 4.78 -12.37
C SER A 115 3.20 4.21 -11.81
N THR A 116 3.20 2.99 -11.27
CA THR A 116 4.41 2.32 -10.77
C THR A 116 5.50 2.23 -11.82
N ARG A 117 5.17 2.08 -13.10
CA ARG A 117 6.12 2.09 -14.24
C ARG A 117 7.00 3.33 -14.27
N HIS A 118 6.47 4.48 -13.84
CA HIS A 118 7.16 5.77 -13.84
C HIS A 118 7.80 6.10 -12.50
N ILE A 119 7.28 5.50 -11.42
CA ILE A 119 7.70 5.78 -10.05
C ILE A 119 8.85 4.86 -9.64
N PHE A 120 8.70 3.53 -9.76
CA PHE A 120 9.68 2.55 -9.27
C PHE A 120 11.09 2.72 -9.82
N PRO A 121 11.30 2.97 -11.13
CA PRO A 121 12.65 3.18 -11.66
C PRO A 121 13.38 4.36 -11.00
N ARG A 122 12.62 5.35 -10.48
CA ARG A 122 13.17 6.58 -9.89
C ARG A 122 13.39 6.48 -8.39
N ILE A 123 12.51 5.78 -7.66
CA ILE A 123 12.61 5.70 -6.20
C ILE A 123 13.17 4.38 -5.68
N LYS A 124 13.09 3.29 -6.48
CA LYS A 124 13.56 1.94 -6.11
C LYS A 124 13.13 1.57 -4.69
N PRO A 125 11.82 1.35 -4.45
CA PRO A 125 11.30 1.18 -3.10
C PRO A 125 11.94 -0.02 -2.39
N ASP A 126 12.10 0.10 -1.07
CA ASP A 126 12.58 -0.99 -0.21
C ASP A 126 11.46 -1.94 0.15
N TYR A 127 10.24 -1.40 0.29
CA TYR A 127 9.05 -2.15 0.65
C TYR A 127 7.88 -1.80 -0.27
N MET A 128 7.14 -2.81 -0.67
CA MET A 128 5.84 -2.66 -1.35
C MET A 128 4.74 -3.26 -0.49
N LEU A 129 3.76 -2.45 -0.13
CA LEU A 129 2.57 -2.89 0.57
C LEU A 129 1.44 -3.04 -0.45
N LEU A 130 0.99 -4.28 -0.66
CA LEU A 130 -0.06 -4.62 -1.62
C LEU A 130 -1.34 -4.98 -0.87
N THR A 131 -2.37 -4.13 -0.98
CA THR A 131 -3.58 -4.27 -0.18
C THR A 131 -4.53 -5.33 -0.73
N ASN A 132 -4.91 -5.21 -1.97
CA ASN A 132 -5.79 -6.14 -2.69
C ASN A 132 -5.87 -5.76 -4.18
N LEU A 133 -6.30 -6.70 -5.01
CA LEU A 133 -6.53 -6.48 -6.43
C LEU A 133 -7.96 -6.88 -6.78
N PHE A 134 -8.84 -5.89 -6.80
CA PHE A 134 -10.23 -6.05 -7.21
C PHE A 134 -10.45 -5.40 -8.58
N ARG A 135 -11.44 -5.88 -9.30
CA ARG A 135 -11.94 -5.19 -10.48
C ARG A 135 -12.73 -3.97 -10.04
N ASP A 136 -12.43 -2.81 -10.62
CA ASP A 136 -13.29 -1.65 -10.46
C ASP A 136 -14.60 -1.88 -11.24
N GLN A 137 -15.73 -1.36 -10.74
CA GLN A 137 -17.06 -1.54 -11.36
C GLN A 137 -17.15 -0.93 -12.76
N LEU A 138 -16.21 -0.03 -13.10
CA LEU A 138 -16.13 0.66 -14.41
C LEU A 138 -15.10 0.02 -15.35
N ASP A 139 -14.44 -1.04 -14.93
CA ASP A 139 -13.33 -1.65 -15.66
C ASP A 139 -13.79 -2.38 -16.93
N ARG A 140 -12.99 -2.20 -17.97
CA ARG A 140 -13.08 -2.94 -19.20
C ARG A 140 -12.55 -4.37 -19.04
N TYR A 141 -13.06 -5.29 -19.83
CA TYR A 141 -12.62 -6.69 -19.83
C TYR A 141 -11.08 -6.77 -20.01
N GLY A 142 -10.39 -7.45 -19.08
CA GLY A 142 -8.93 -7.64 -19.14
C GLY A 142 -8.07 -6.61 -18.38
N GLU A 143 -8.65 -5.58 -17.77
CA GLU A 143 -7.89 -4.52 -17.08
C GLU A 143 -7.12 -5.03 -15.85
N ILE A 144 -7.67 -6.00 -15.11
CA ILE A 144 -6.99 -6.63 -13.99
C ILE A 144 -5.71 -7.37 -14.41
N ASP A 145 -5.72 -8.04 -15.55
CA ASP A 145 -4.54 -8.76 -16.06
C ASP A 145 -3.45 -7.76 -16.51
N ILE A 146 -3.84 -6.64 -17.09
CA ILE A 146 -2.89 -5.56 -17.44
C ILE A 146 -2.26 -4.99 -16.17
N THR A 147 -3.06 -4.73 -15.15
CA THR A 147 -2.59 -4.23 -13.85
C THR A 147 -1.62 -5.22 -13.19
N MET A 148 -1.97 -6.50 -13.17
CA MET A 148 -1.10 -7.56 -12.63
C MET A 148 0.23 -7.63 -13.38
N ASN A 149 0.22 -7.60 -14.72
CA ASN A 149 1.43 -7.63 -15.53
C ASN A 149 2.35 -6.42 -15.25
N ILE A 150 1.77 -5.24 -15.04
CA ILE A 150 2.53 -4.03 -14.67
C ILE A 150 3.21 -4.22 -13.32
N LEU A 151 2.46 -4.65 -12.31
CA LEU A 151 2.98 -4.84 -10.97
C LEU A 151 4.07 -5.91 -10.94
N GLU A 152 3.85 -7.03 -11.62
CA GLU A 152 4.82 -8.11 -11.75
C GLU A 152 6.12 -7.62 -12.40
N GLU A 153 6.01 -6.89 -13.52
CA GLU A 153 7.19 -6.29 -14.18
C GLU A 153 7.96 -5.37 -13.23
N MET A 154 7.26 -4.55 -12.46
CA MET A 154 7.89 -3.60 -11.53
C MET A 154 8.51 -4.30 -10.32
N MET A 155 7.87 -5.34 -9.79
CA MET A 155 8.44 -6.16 -8.71
C MET A 155 9.74 -6.81 -9.15
N ARG A 156 9.78 -7.43 -10.33
CA ARG A 156 10.98 -8.05 -10.91
C ARG A 156 12.12 -7.06 -11.19
N LYS A 157 11.80 -5.81 -11.52
CA LYS A 157 12.80 -4.74 -11.73
C LYS A 157 13.44 -4.24 -10.43
N VAL A 158 12.82 -4.50 -9.28
CA VAL A 158 13.33 -4.13 -7.95
C VAL A 158 13.48 -5.38 -7.08
N PRO A 159 14.42 -6.29 -7.39
CA PRO A 159 14.47 -7.64 -6.77
C PRO A 159 14.83 -7.63 -5.28
N LYS A 160 15.35 -6.53 -4.76
CA LYS A 160 15.65 -6.38 -3.31
C LYS A 160 14.45 -5.87 -2.51
N MET A 161 13.40 -5.40 -3.19
CA MET A 161 12.18 -4.92 -2.53
C MET A 161 11.48 -6.08 -1.82
N GLN A 162 11.12 -5.90 -0.56
CA GLN A 162 10.29 -6.84 0.17
C GLN A 162 8.81 -6.49 0.00
N ILE A 163 7.98 -7.50 -0.24
CA ILE A 163 6.54 -7.33 -0.46
C ILE A 163 5.79 -7.67 0.84
N ILE A 164 4.92 -6.76 1.26
CA ILE A 164 3.99 -6.95 2.38
C ILE A 164 2.62 -7.14 1.73
N VAL A 165 2.12 -8.36 1.70
CA VAL A 165 0.98 -8.74 0.87
C VAL A 165 -0.19 -9.27 1.67
N ASN A 166 -1.40 -8.91 1.24
CA ASN A 166 -2.62 -9.53 1.74
C ASN A 166 -2.68 -11.00 1.28
N GLY A 167 -2.45 -11.92 2.22
CA GLY A 167 -2.48 -13.37 1.96
C GLY A 167 -3.89 -13.90 1.65
N ASP A 168 -4.94 -13.19 2.05
CA ASP A 168 -6.33 -13.57 1.80
C ASP A 168 -6.81 -13.17 0.40
N ASP A 169 -6.03 -12.37 -0.35
CA ASP A 169 -6.28 -12.04 -1.76
C ASP A 169 -5.45 -12.92 -2.70
N ALA A 170 -6.10 -13.83 -3.41
CA ALA A 170 -5.44 -14.80 -4.29
C ALA A 170 -4.60 -14.14 -5.40
N LEU A 171 -5.03 -12.99 -5.92
CA LEU A 171 -4.31 -12.29 -6.99
C LEU A 171 -3.04 -11.62 -6.46
N SER A 172 -3.15 -10.91 -5.34
CA SER A 172 -2.01 -10.26 -4.68
C SER A 172 -0.98 -11.28 -4.20
N ALA A 173 -1.44 -12.37 -3.57
CA ALA A 173 -0.58 -13.45 -3.11
C ALA A 173 0.15 -14.14 -4.28
N TYR A 174 -0.56 -14.41 -5.39
CA TYR A 174 0.08 -14.96 -6.60
C TYR A 174 1.22 -14.05 -7.09
N LEU A 175 0.98 -12.75 -7.22
CA LEU A 175 2.02 -11.79 -7.65
C LEU A 175 3.25 -11.80 -6.73
N ALA A 176 3.03 -11.81 -5.41
CA ALA A 176 4.14 -11.84 -4.46
C ALA A 176 4.95 -13.13 -4.58
N MET A 177 4.28 -14.29 -4.72
CA MET A 177 4.92 -15.60 -4.84
C MET A 177 5.67 -15.77 -6.16
N ASP A 178 5.14 -15.23 -7.27
CA ASP A 178 5.73 -15.37 -8.62
C ASP A 178 6.81 -14.33 -8.92
N SER A 179 6.85 -13.21 -8.21
CA SER A 179 7.77 -12.09 -8.47
C SER A 179 9.25 -12.43 -8.26
N GLY A 180 9.54 -13.40 -7.40
CA GLY A 180 10.90 -13.72 -6.95
C GLY A 180 11.42 -12.81 -5.82
N ASN A 181 10.63 -11.84 -5.37
CA ASN A 181 10.97 -10.99 -4.23
C ASN A 181 10.71 -11.71 -2.89
N SER A 182 11.42 -11.34 -1.84
CA SER A 182 11.03 -11.74 -0.49
C SER A 182 9.67 -11.13 -0.13
N TYR A 183 8.84 -11.87 0.59
CA TYR A 183 7.54 -11.36 1.00
C TYR A 183 7.16 -11.79 2.41
N VAL A 184 6.30 -11.02 3.04
CA VAL A 184 5.57 -11.34 4.26
C VAL A 184 4.08 -11.16 4.01
N THR A 185 3.28 -11.93 4.70
CA THR A 185 1.84 -12.02 4.48
C THR A 185 1.07 -11.54 5.70
N TYR A 186 -0.04 -10.87 5.47
CA TYR A 186 -1.02 -10.54 6.49
C TYR A 186 -2.41 -11.01 6.07
N GLY A 187 -3.28 -11.26 7.03
CA GLY A 187 -4.65 -11.71 6.76
C GLY A 187 -5.38 -12.15 8.02
N ILE A 188 -6.48 -12.86 7.84
CA ILE A 188 -7.37 -13.31 8.91
C ILE A 188 -7.63 -14.81 8.74
N SER A 189 -7.11 -15.64 9.65
CA SER A 189 -7.14 -17.10 9.49
C SER A 189 -8.47 -17.76 9.86
N LYS A 190 -9.35 -17.07 10.59
CA LYS A 190 -10.64 -17.61 11.05
C LYS A 190 -11.81 -16.86 10.41
N PRO A 191 -12.93 -17.53 10.09
CA PRO A 191 -14.11 -16.87 9.54
C PRO A 191 -14.69 -15.88 10.56
N VAL A 192 -14.92 -14.62 10.14
CA VAL A 192 -15.46 -13.53 10.98
C VAL A 192 -16.89 -13.18 10.60
N ILE A 193 -17.17 -13.11 9.30
CA ILE A 193 -18.47 -12.72 8.76
C ILE A 193 -19.02 -13.88 7.93
N LYS A 194 -20.32 -14.15 8.04
CA LYS A 194 -21.02 -15.01 7.07
C LYS A 194 -21.23 -14.18 5.80
N SER A 195 -20.32 -14.26 4.85
CA SER A 195 -20.46 -13.61 3.54
C SER A 195 -21.59 -14.24 2.74
N ALA A 196 -22.42 -13.42 2.10
CA ALA A 196 -23.45 -13.90 1.18
C ALA A 196 -22.78 -14.51 -0.08
N ALA A 197 -23.30 -15.66 -0.53
CA ALA A 197 -22.72 -16.47 -1.61
C ALA A 197 -22.72 -15.81 -3.03
N ASN A 198 -23.30 -14.61 -3.20
CA ASN A 198 -23.66 -14.05 -4.51
C ASN A 198 -22.82 -12.82 -4.94
N GLU A 199 -21.71 -12.50 -4.29
CA GLU A 199 -20.87 -11.39 -4.75
C GLU A 199 -20.03 -11.78 -5.98
N ILE A 200 -19.87 -10.82 -6.91
CA ILE A 200 -18.96 -10.97 -8.06
C ILE A 200 -17.53 -11.08 -7.55
N ARG A 201 -16.83 -12.15 -7.93
CA ARG A 201 -15.47 -12.46 -7.46
C ARG A 201 -14.54 -12.59 -8.63
N GLU A 202 -13.53 -11.74 -8.72
CA GLU A 202 -12.54 -11.75 -9.81
C GLU A 202 -11.46 -12.82 -9.60
N GLY A 203 -11.09 -13.12 -8.37
CA GLY A 203 -10.15 -14.18 -8.02
C GLY A 203 -10.70 -15.60 -8.14
N ARG A 204 -11.62 -15.85 -9.09
CA ARG A 204 -12.27 -17.16 -9.24
C ARG A 204 -11.36 -18.25 -9.79
N PHE A 205 -10.37 -17.88 -10.59
CA PHE A 205 -9.55 -18.82 -11.31
C PHE A 205 -8.09 -18.72 -10.86
N CYS A 206 -7.48 -19.87 -10.68
CA CYS A 206 -6.09 -20.01 -10.32
C CYS A 206 -5.18 -19.42 -11.41
N LYS A 207 -4.32 -18.48 -11.05
CA LYS A 207 -3.38 -17.87 -12.01
C LYS A 207 -2.27 -18.84 -12.45
N CYS A 208 -2.03 -19.94 -11.69
CA CYS A 208 -1.04 -20.95 -12.05
C CYS A 208 -1.55 -21.91 -13.14
N CYS A 209 -2.82 -22.33 -13.11
CA CYS A 209 -3.31 -23.40 -13.98
C CYS A 209 -4.69 -23.18 -14.61
N GLY A 210 -5.33 -22.05 -14.34
CA GLY A 210 -6.66 -21.69 -14.88
C GLY A 210 -7.84 -22.43 -14.24
N GLU A 211 -7.62 -23.34 -13.28
CA GLU A 211 -8.69 -24.06 -12.60
C GLU A 211 -9.46 -23.13 -11.65
N LYS A 212 -10.73 -23.43 -11.39
CA LYS A 212 -11.55 -22.68 -10.44
C LYS A 212 -11.00 -22.86 -9.03
N LEU A 213 -10.81 -21.75 -8.30
CA LEU A 213 -10.44 -21.78 -6.91
C LEU A 213 -11.63 -22.18 -6.03
N GLU A 214 -11.33 -22.98 -5.01
CA GLU A 214 -12.25 -23.30 -3.93
C GLU A 214 -11.87 -22.53 -2.67
N TYR A 215 -12.85 -22.25 -1.83
CA TYR A 215 -12.67 -21.49 -0.59
C TYR A 215 -13.24 -22.27 0.60
N ARG A 216 -12.45 -22.34 1.68
CA ARG A 216 -12.95 -22.85 2.96
C ARG A 216 -13.88 -21.86 3.62
N PHE A 217 -13.56 -20.55 3.48
CA PHE A 217 -14.44 -19.45 3.90
C PHE A 217 -14.08 -18.16 3.14
N TYR A 218 -15.01 -17.23 3.17
CA TYR A 218 -14.85 -15.87 2.64
C TYR A 218 -15.02 -14.86 3.75
N HIS A 219 -14.32 -13.73 3.64
CA HIS A 219 -14.50 -12.59 4.53
C HIS A 219 -15.23 -11.44 3.85
N TYR A 220 -14.65 -10.94 2.77
CA TYR A 220 -15.13 -9.76 2.05
C TYR A 220 -14.77 -9.93 0.58
N SER A 221 -15.78 -9.82 -0.30
CA SER A 221 -15.59 -10.05 -1.74
C SER A 221 -14.83 -11.36 -2.02
N GLN A 222 -13.65 -11.30 -2.61
CA GLN A 222 -12.81 -12.47 -2.92
C GLN A 222 -11.78 -12.80 -1.83
N LEU A 223 -11.72 -12.03 -0.74
CA LEU A 223 -10.77 -12.28 0.34
C LEU A 223 -11.22 -13.47 1.19
N GLY A 224 -10.28 -14.37 1.50
CA GLY A 224 -10.57 -15.53 2.34
C GLY A 224 -9.53 -16.64 2.25
N ASP A 225 -9.90 -17.83 2.69
CA ASP A 225 -9.04 -19.01 2.66
C ASP A 225 -9.31 -19.84 1.39
N TYR A 226 -8.54 -19.58 0.36
CA TYR A 226 -8.64 -20.21 -0.97
C TYR A 226 -7.61 -21.31 -1.18
N TYR A 227 -7.94 -22.23 -2.09
CA TYR A 227 -7.02 -23.22 -2.63
C TYR A 227 -7.43 -23.66 -4.05
N CYS A 228 -6.46 -24.12 -4.82
CA CYS A 228 -6.69 -24.73 -6.12
C CYS A 228 -6.69 -26.24 -5.99
N PRO A 229 -7.78 -26.95 -6.32
CA PRO A 229 -7.85 -28.40 -6.19
C PRO A 229 -6.97 -29.13 -7.21
N LYS A 230 -6.52 -28.44 -8.29
CA LYS A 230 -5.75 -29.05 -9.38
C LYS A 230 -4.23 -28.91 -9.19
N CYS A 231 -3.71 -27.73 -8.88
CA CYS A 231 -2.26 -27.49 -8.82
C CYS A 231 -1.72 -27.26 -7.41
N GLY A 232 -2.59 -27.20 -6.39
CA GLY A 232 -2.18 -26.99 -5.00
C GLY A 232 -1.86 -25.53 -4.63
N PHE A 233 -2.00 -24.56 -5.56
CA PHE A 233 -1.90 -23.14 -5.19
C PHE A 233 -2.92 -22.83 -4.12
N ALA A 234 -2.49 -22.24 -3.02
CA ALA A 234 -3.36 -21.95 -1.88
C ALA A 234 -2.92 -20.70 -1.15
N ARG A 235 -3.79 -20.21 -0.28
CA ARG A 235 -3.46 -19.12 0.63
C ARG A 235 -2.16 -19.42 1.38
N PRO A 236 -1.18 -18.52 1.33
CA PRO A 236 0.07 -18.70 2.05
C PRO A 236 -0.17 -18.68 3.58
N LYS A 237 0.78 -19.25 4.34
CA LYS A 237 0.80 -19.08 5.79
C LYS A 237 0.91 -17.60 6.11
N LEU A 238 0.09 -17.13 7.05
CA LEU A 238 0.12 -15.74 7.48
C LEU A 238 1.27 -15.50 8.46
N ASN A 239 2.03 -14.42 8.21
CA ASN A 239 3.03 -13.91 9.15
C ASN A 239 2.38 -13.03 10.21
N PHE A 240 1.41 -12.20 9.77
CA PHE A 240 0.62 -11.34 10.63
C PHE A 240 -0.85 -11.75 10.50
N ASP A 241 -1.34 -12.48 11.49
CA ASP A 241 -2.70 -13.02 11.53
C ASP A 241 -3.54 -12.22 12.52
N ALA A 242 -4.65 -11.64 12.05
CA ALA A 242 -5.63 -11.02 12.94
C ALA A 242 -6.55 -12.09 13.53
N GLU A 243 -6.41 -12.32 14.83
CA GLU A 243 -7.21 -13.27 15.58
C GLU A 243 -8.31 -12.55 16.38
N ASP A 244 -9.38 -13.29 16.72
CA ASP A 244 -10.48 -12.82 17.56
C ASP A 244 -11.11 -11.50 17.10
N VAL A 245 -11.25 -11.35 15.79
CA VAL A 245 -11.74 -10.12 15.15
C VAL A 245 -13.19 -9.87 15.55
N LYS A 246 -13.44 -8.68 16.09
CA LYS A 246 -14.79 -8.17 16.44
C LYS A 246 -15.10 -6.93 15.63
N VAL A 247 -16.28 -6.90 15.05
CA VAL A 247 -16.78 -5.79 14.23
C VAL A 247 -18.05 -5.24 14.86
N GLY A 248 -18.02 -3.99 15.29
CA GLY A 248 -19.13 -3.30 15.94
C GLY A 248 -18.97 -1.79 15.77
N ASP A 249 -19.28 -1.04 16.84
CA ASP A 249 -19.02 0.41 16.87
C ASP A 249 -17.54 0.73 16.83
N GLN A 250 -16.71 -0.19 17.32
CA GLN A 250 -15.27 -0.23 17.21
C GLN A 250 -14.85 -1.55 16.58
N LEU A 251 -13.68 -1.54 15.95
CA LEU A 251 -13.00 -2.75 15.51
C LEU A 251 -12.01 -3.19 16.60
N SER A 252 -11.94 -4.48 16.88
CA SER A 252 -10.86 -5.02 17.69
C SER A 252 -10.41 -6.39 17.18
N PHE A 253 -9.12 -6.67 17.35
CA PHE A 253 -8.52 -7.97 17.02
C PHE A 253 -7.19 -8.14 17.77
N ASN A 254 -6.68 -9.35 17.81
CA ASN A 254 -5.37 -9.66 18.36
C ASN A 254 -4.40 -9.93 17.20
N VAL A 255 -3.16 -9.42 17.30
CA VAL A 255 -2.07 -9.74 16.37
C VAL A 255 -0.76 -9.84 17.13
N GLU A 256 0.00 -10.91 16.93
CA GLU A 256 1.26 -11.19 17.67
C GLU A 256 1.11 -11.04 19.19
N GLY A 257 -0.03 -11.43 19.77
CA GLY A 257 -0.35 -11.31 21.17
C GLY A 257 -0.71 -9.90 21.67
N LYS A 258 -0.74 -8.90 20.79
CA LYS A 258 -1.18 -7.53 21.10
C LYS A 258 -2.66 -7.39 20.79
N HIS A 259 -3.40 -6.72 21.67
CA HIS A 259 -4.80 -6.38 21.46
C HIS A 259 -4.91 -5.01 20.79
N ILE A 260 -5.47 -4.97 19.60
CA ILE A 260 -5.65 -3.74 18.80
C ILE A 260 -7.12 -3.33 18.86
N VAL A 261 -7.36 -2.06 19.22
CA VAL A 261 -8.69 -1.45 19.20
C VAL A 261 -8.64 -0.19 18.34
N ALA A 262 -9.63 -0.03 17.46
CA ALA A 262 -9.70 1.12 16.57
C ALA A 262 -11.13 1.68 16.47
N ASN A 263 -11.26 3.01 16.51
CA ASN A 263 -12.53 3.74 16.33
C ASN A 263 -12.94 3.80 14.86
N TYR A 264 -12.87 2.66 14.18
CA TYR A 264 -13.22 2.52 12.77
C TYR A 264 -14.44 1.61 12.62
N LYS A 265 -15.27 1.92 11.63
CA LYS A 265 -16.38 1.07 11.20
C LYS A 265 -16.02 0.37 9.89
N GLY A 266 -16.62 -0.78 9.66
CA GLY A 266 -16.44 -1.56 8.43
C GLY A 266 -15.29 -2.56 8.52
N PHE A 267 -15.64 -3.80 8.23
CA PHE A 267 -14.72 -4.94 8.32
C PHE A 267 -13.44 -4.78 7.49
N TYR A 268 -13.51 -4.14 6.31
CA TYR A 268 -12.36 -3.91 5.44
C TYR A 268 -11.24 -3.10 6.13
N ASN A 269 -11.56 -2.30 7.16
CA ASN A 269 -10.54 -1.56 7.91
C ASN A 269 -9.67 -2.47 8.79
N VAL A 270 -10.11 -3.68 9.13
CA VAL A 270 -9.24 -4.66 9.79
C VAL A 270 -8.02 -4.94 8.90
N TYR A 271 -8.23 -5.15 7.60
CA TYR A 271 -7.13 -5.34 6.64
C TYR A 271 -6.24 -4.12 6.50
N ASN A 272 -6.81 -2.90 6.46
CA ASN A 272 -6.03 -1.67 6.35
C ASN A 272 -5.12 -1.46 7.58
N ILE A 273 -5.68 -1.68 8.78
CA ILE A 273 -4.94 -1.57 10.05
C ILE A 273 -3.87 -2.66 10.13
N LEU A 274 -4.22 -3.89 9.81
CA LEU A 274 -3.29 -5.01 9.85
C LEU A 274 -2.13 -4.85 8.84
N ALA A 275 -2.42 -4.31 7.66
CA ALA A 275 -1.42 -3.99 6.64
C ALA A 275 -0.43 -2.92 7.13
N ALA A 276 -0.93 -1.85 7.76
CA ALA A 276 -0.07 -0.82 8.34
C ALA A 276 0.77 -1.38 9.52
N TYR A 277 0.17 -2.20 10.37
CA TYR A 277 0.89 -2.92 11.43
C TYR A 277 2.02 -3.79 10.87
N ALA A 278 1.71 -4.62 9.87
CA ALA A 278 2.71 -5.45 9.20
C ALA A 278 3.85 -4.62 8.61
N GLY A 279 3.55 -3.43 8.06
CA GLY A 279 4.55 -2.47 7.58
C GLY A 279 5.49 -2.01 8.67
N VAL A 280 4.97 -1.59 9.83
CA VAL A 280 5.77 -1.16 11.00
C VAL A 280 6.65 -2.30 11.51
N ARG A 281 6.08 -3.49 11.63
CA ARG A 281 6.81 -4.69 12.09
C ARG A 281 7.93 -5.08 11.11
N THR A 282 7.66 -5.02 9.82
CA THR A 282 8.64 -5.32 8.76
C THR A 282 9.76 -4.28 8.72
N ALA A 283 9.48 -3.02 9.08
CA ALA A 283 10.49 -1.98 9.27
C ALA A 283 11.38 -2.18 10.51
N GLY A 284 11.11 -3.20 11.33
CA GLY A 284 11.91 -3.56 12.50
C GLY A 284 11.46 -2.94 13.82
N PHE A 285 10.31 -2.28 13.86
CA PHE A 285 9.72 -1.77 15.10
C PHE A 285 8.86 -2.84 15.77
N ASP A 286 8.72 -2.76 17.10
CA ASP A 286 7.93 -3.74 17.86
C ASP A 286 6.42 -3.46 17.85
N GLY A 287 6.00 -2.28 17.33
CA GLY A 287 4.60 -1.86 17.28
C GLY A 287 4.00 -1.49 18.62
N THR A 288 4.81 -1.11 19.60
CA THR A 288 4.32 -0.73 20.94
C THR A 288 3.47 0.54 20.89
N HIS A 289 3.80 1.48 20.02
CA HIS A 289 3.09 2.76 19.87
C HIS A 289 1.90 2.69 18.90
N PHE A 290 1.65 1.54 18.29
CA PHE A 290 0.67 1.41 17.22
C PHE A 290 -0.77 1.60 17.71
N GLU A 291 -1.14 1.06 18.87
CA GLU A 291 -2.48 1.21 19.45
C GLU A 291 -2.75 2.67 19.86
N ASP A 292 -1.80 3.30 20.54
CA ASP A 292 -1.88 4.72 20.92
C ASP A 292 -2.02 5.63 19.68
N MET A 293 -1.33 5.30 18.60
CA MET A 293 -1.46 6.01 17.34
C MET A 293 -2.86 5.85 16.77
N LEU A 294 -3.42 4.62 16.72
CA LEU A 294 -4.75 4.36 16.19
C LEU A 294 -5.86 5.09 16.96
N SER A 295 -5.70 5.28 18.25
CA SER A 295 -6.68 6.00 19.08
C SER A 295 -6.80 7.48 18.70
N LYS A 296 -5.77 8.04 18.05
CA LYS A 296 -5.67 9.44 17.63
C LYS A 296 -5.85 9.64 16.11
N PHE A 297 -5.83 8.56 15.35
CA PHE A 297 -5.93 8.55 13.90
C PHE A 297 -7.40 8.56 13.46
#